data_55c79b766cdeba47702de6b867b6cc10
#
_entry.id   55c79b766cdeba47702de6b867b6cc10
#
_cell.length_a   1.000
_cell.length_b   1.000
_cell.length_c   1.000
_cell.angle_alpha   90.00
_cell.angle_beta   90.00
_cell.angle_gamma   90.00
#
_symmetry.space_group_name_H-M   'P 1'
#
loop_
_entity.id
_entity.type
_entity.pdbx_description
1 polymer ?
#
loop_
_entity_poly.entity_id
_entity_poly.type
_entity_poly.pdbx_seq_one_letter_code
_entity_poly.pdbx_strand_id
1 'polypeptide(L)'
;YQTEIVAMLSGGMSFRRLMWPYFLGALIIGSLSLTLNLWLIPISQRHIVNFESQYIKRKQNAKFNRHIYRQIEPGTFAYIRGYNDGSQQASFLALEEYYSGTMTRSLEAADVKFNPETKRWTAPRYTKREFDSLGVEKFEQFRNLDTLINLEVAELGEINDLIQTMNITE
;
A
#
# COMPACT_ATOMS: atom_id res chain seq x y z
N TYR A 1 27.29 34.94 -23.07
CA TYR A 1 27.76 33.89 -22.13
C TYR A 1 28.67 32.83 -22.77
N GLN A 2 28.63 32.64 -24.08
CA GLN A 2 29.53 31.66 -24.73
C GLN A 2 30.95 32.24 -24.97
N THR A 3 31.10 33.55 -25.02
CA THR A 3 32.38 34.23 -25.32
C THR A 3 33.37 34.16 -24.17
N GLU A 4 32.91 34.11 -22.92
CA GLU A 4 33.79 34.03 -21.74
C GLU A 4 34.55 32.70 -21.67
N ILE A 5 33.83 31.57 -21.92
CA ILE A 5 34.44 30.23 -21.93
C ILE A 5 35.44 30.11 -23.07
N VAL A 6 35.10 30.64 -24.26
CA VAL A 6 36.01 30.64 -25.41
C VAL A 6 37.25 31.50 -25.12
N ALA A 7 37.10 32.65 -24.50
CA ALA A 7 38.22 33.50 -24.09
C ALA A 7 39.14 32.83 -23.07
N MET A 8 38.63 32.10 -22.11
CA MET A 8 39.43 31.33 -21.13
C MET A 8 40.18 30.18 -21.79
N LEU A 9 39.56 29.46 -22.73
CA LEU A 9 40.19 28.37 -23.47
C LEU A 9 41.25 28.88 -24.45
N SER A 10 41.02 30.02 -25.14
CA SER A 10 42.00 30.65 -26.00
C SER A 10 43.21 31.20 -25.24
N GLY A 11 43.06 31.57 -23.97
CA GLY A 11 44.14 31.93 -23.05
C GLY A 11 45.00 30.76 -22.57
N GLY A 12 44.81 29.54 -23.13
CA GLY A 12 45.63 28.35 -22.84
C GLY A 12 45.20 27.55 -21.62
N MET A 13 44.03 27.85 -21.02
CA MET A 13 43.49 27.06 -19.94
C MET A 13 42.90 25.73 -20.45
N SER A 14 43.33 24.61 -19.86
CA SER A 14 42.77 23.31 -20.27
C SER A 14 41.33 23.15 -19.82
N PHE A 15 40.50 22.55 -20.70
CA PHE A 15 39.09 22.28 -20.42
C PHE A 15 38.87 21.51 -19.08
N ARG A 16 39.75 20.56 -18.77
CA ARG A 16 39.71 19.82 -17.49
C ARG A 16 39.83 20.74 -16.25
N ARG A 17 40.73 21.74 -16.36
CA ARG A 17 40.97 22.70 -15.27
C ARG A 17 39.75 23.63 -15.06
N LEU A 18 39.08 23.97 -16.18
CA LEU A 18 37.84 24.75 -16.15
C LEU A 18 36.66 23.96 -15.54
N MET A 19 36.56 22.67 -15.85
CA MET A 19 35.47 21.81 -15.39
C MET A 19 35.61 21.36 -13.92
N TRP A 20 36.83 21.34 -13.37
CA TRP A 20 37.11 20.83 -12.04
C TRP A 20 36.27 21.49 -10.91
N PRO A 21 36.17 22.84 -10.83
CA PRO A 21 35.36 23.49 -9.80
C PRO A 21 33.88 23.18 -9.92
N TYR A 22 33.36 23.04 -11.14
CA TYR A 22 31.97 22.66 -11.36
C TYR A 22 31.70 21.22 -10.91
N PHE A 23 32.62 20.31 -11.20
CA PHE A 23 32.54 18.92 -10.75
C PHE A 23 32.56 18.85 -9.21
N LEU A 24 33.43 19.61 -8.55
CA LEU A 24 33.50 19.66 -7.09
C LEU A 24 32.21 20.21 -6.48
N GLY A 25 31.65 21.28 -7.06
CA GLY A 25 30.39 21.85 -6.64
C GLY A 25 29.22 20.87 -6.81
N ALA A 26 29.13 20.19 -7.94
CA ALA A 26 28.14 19.17 -8.20
C ALA A 26 28.26 17.98 -7.25
N LEU A 27 29.49 17.56 -6.91
CA LEU A 27 29.74 16.47 -5.97
C LEU A 27 29.26 16.83 -4.55
N ILE A 28 29.54 18.08 -4.09
CA ILE A 28 29.08 18.54 -2.78
C ILE A 28 27.56 18.59 -2.72
N ILE A 29 26.92 19.20 -3.71
CA ILE A 29 25.45 19.30 -3.76
C ILE A 29 24.81 17.90 -3.86
N GLY A 30 25.37 17.03 -4.71
CA GLY A 30 24.89 15.67 -4.89
C GLY A 30 25.01 14.84 -3.61
N SER A 31 26.14 14.91 -2.91
CA SER A 31 26.36 14.20 -1.64
C SER A 31 25.41 14.70 -0.53
N LEU A 32 25.21 16.02 -0.47
CA LEU A 32 24.27 16.61 0.49
C LEU A 32 22.83 16.16 0.19
N SER A 33 22.42 16.24 -1.07
CA SER A 33 21.10 15.78 -1.50
C SER A 33 20.87 14.30 -1.22
N LEU A 34 21.87 13.47 -1.47
CA LEU A 34 21.84 12.04 -1.18
C LEU A 34 21.64 11.78 0.32
N THR A 35 22.41 12.44 1.16
CA THR A 35 22.31 12.31 2.61
C THR A 35 20.93 12.73 3.13
N LEU A 36 20.39 13.84 2.62
CA LEU A 36 19.05 14.30 2.99
C LEU A 36 17.97 13.30 2.59
N ASN A 37 18.05 12.76 1.39
CA ASN A 37 17.05 11.78 0.89
C ASN A 37 17.12 10.45 1.63
N LEU A 38 18.33 9.97 1.96
CA LEU A 38 18.50 8.66 2.56
C LEU A 38 18.20 8.63 4.06
N TRP A 39 18.51 9.72 4.78
CA TRP A 39 18.45 9.71 6.24
C TRP A 39 17.45 10.73 6.80
N LEU A 40 17.53 11.98 6.37
CA LEU A 40 16.74 13.04 6.99
C LEU A 40 15.26 12.95 6.62
N ILE A 41 14.96 12.68 5.36
CA ILE A 41 13.55 12.60 4.88
C ILE A 41 12.81 11.44 5.55
N PRO A 42 13.31 10.19 5.61
CA PRO A 42 12.61 9.11 6.28
C PRO A 42 12.36 9.35 7.76
N ILE A 43 13.35 9.92 8.48
CA ILE A 43 13.20 10.26 9.90
C ILE A 43 12.09 11.31 10.10
N SER A 44 12.08 12.35 9.27
CA SER A 44 11.07 13.41 9.35
C SER A 44 9.66 12.87 9.01
N GLN A 45 9.55 11.98 8.03
CA GLN A 45 8.28 11.36 7.65
C GLN A 45 7.69 10.51 8.78
N ARG A 46 8.51 9.76 9.52
CA ARG A 46 8.04 9.00 10.70
C ARG A 46 7.37 9.91 11.73
N HIS A 47 7.96 11.07 12.01
CA HIS A 47 7.37 12.04 12.94
C HIS A 47 6.07 12.65 12.40
N ILE A 48 6.01 12.96 11.11
CA ILE A 48 4.81 13.49 10.45
C ILE A 48 3.68 12.46 10.48
N VAL A 49 3.95 11.21 10.11
CA VAL A 49 2.95 10.11 10.12
C VAL A 49 2.41 9.88 11.54
N ASN A 50 3.29 9.85 12.54
CA ASN A 50 2.87 9.71 13.94
C ASN A 50 1.99 10.88 14.40
N PHE A 51 2.36 12.12 14.07
CA PHE A 51 1.58 13.30 14.38
C PHE A 51 0.21 13.27 13.67
N GLU A 52 0.20 12.98 12.37
CA GLU A 52 -1.05 12.86 11.61
C GLU A 52 -1.96 11.77 12.17
N SER A 53 -1.42 10.60 12.51
CA SER A 53 -2.20 9.50 13.07
C SER A 53 -2.83 9.88 14.41
N GLN A 54 -2.09 10.61 15.23
CA GLN A 54 -2.53 10.97 16.58
C GLN A 54 -3.50 12.16 16.61
N TYR A 55 -3.28 13.18 15.77
CA TYR A 55 -4.02 14.45 15.86
C TYR A 55 -5.03 14.67 14.72
N ILE A 56 -4.71 14.22 13.51
CA ILE A 56 -5.52 14.48 12.32
C ILE A 56 -6.39 13.27 11.97
N LYS A 57 -5.79 12.07 11.91
CA LYS A 57 -6.51 10.84 11.55
C LYS A 57 -7.51 10.41 12.62
N ARG A 58 -7.30 10.78 13.90
CA ARG A 58 -8.26 10.52 14.99
C ARG A 58 -9.61 11.21 14.78
N LYS A 59 -9.66 12.33 14.03
CA LYS A 59 -10.89 13.03 13.62
C LYS A 59 -11.48 12.51 12.29
N GLN A 60 -10.70 11.82 11.48
CA GLN A 60 -11.11 11.23 10.21
C GLN A 60 -11.20 9.70 10.28
N ASN A 61 -11.72 9.15 11.40
CA ASN A 61 -11.88 7.72 11.65
C ASN A 61 -12.84 6.98 10.69
N ALA A 62 -13.01 7.51 9.49
CA ALA A 62 -13.66 6.87 8.36
C ALA A 62 -12.71 6.84 7.15
N LYS A 63 -11.44 6.48 7.34
CA LYS A 63 -10.62 6.13 6.19
C LYS A 63 -11.13 4.79 5.65
N PHE A 64 -12.12 4.90 4.76
CA PHE A 64 -12.49 3.81 3.88
C PHE A 64 -11.27 3.44 3.04
N ASN A 65 -10.54 2.45 3.46
CA ASN A 65 -9.55 1.80 2.64
C ASN A 65 -10.31 1.16 1.48
N ARG A 66 -10.18 1.71 0.27
CA ARG A 66 -11.19 1.55 -0.78
C ARG A 66 -11.23 0.15 -1.39
N HIS A 67 -10.11 -0.50 -1.54
CA HIS A 67 -10.02 -1.79 -2.20
C HIS A 67 -8.78 -2.52 -1.71
N ILE A 68 -8.97 -3.55 -0.92
CA ILE A 68 -7.89 -4.38 -0.39
C ILE A 68 -8.04 -5.76 -1.02
N TYR A 69 -6.99 -6.23 -1.67
CA TYR A 69 -6.91 -7.55 -2.26
C TYR A 69 -5.70 -8.27 -1.67
N ARG A 70 -5.93 -9.38 -0.97
CA ARG A 70 -4.89 -10.12 -0.25
C ARG A 70 -5.04 -11.61 -0.45
N GLN A 71 -3.92 -12.27 -0.68
CA GLN A 71 -3.86 -13.72 -0.60
C GLN A 71 -3.79 -14.14 0.87
N ILE A 72 -4.77 -14.92 1.32
CA ILE A 72 -4.85 -15.45 2.69
C ILE A 72 -4.30 -16.87 2.80
N GLU A 73 -4.45 -17.66 1.73
CA GLU A 73 -3.90 -19.01 1.60
C GLU A 73 -3.49 -19.25 0.14
N PRO A 74 -2.63 -20.24 -0.15
CA PRO A 74 -2.29 -20.58 -1.52
C PRO A 74 -3.56 -20.87 -2.35
N GLY A 75 -3.81 -20.04 -3.37
CA GLY A 75 -4.99 -20.13 -4.21
C GLY A 75 -6.25 -19.45 -3.66
N THR A 76 -6.25 -18.91 -2.44
CA THR A 76 -7.40 -18.22 -1.84
C THR A 76 -7.08 -16.75 -1.61
N PHE A 77 -7.94 -15.89 -2.13
CA PHE A 77 -7.81 -14.44 -2.04
C PHE A 77 -9.00 -13.84 -1.32
N ALA A 78 -8.74 -12.86 -0.47
CA ALA A 78 -9.75 -12.01 0.14
C ALA A 78 -9.74 -10.63 -0.52
N TYR A 79 -10.90 -10.19 -0.96
CA TYR A 79 -11.14 -8.84 -1.43
C TYR A 79 -12.08 -8.13 -0.47
N ILE A 80 -11.66 -6.98 0.05
CA ILE A 80 -12.43 -6.14 0.95
C ILE A 80 -12.59 -4.76 0.32
N ARG A 81 -13.82 -4.29 0.26
CA ARG A 81 -14.13 -2.93 -0.16
C ARG A 81 -14.69 -2.14 1.01
N GLY A 82 -14.05 -1.00 1.29
CA GLY A 82 -14.56 -0.04 2.26
C GLY A 82 -14.58 -0.55 3.70
N TYR A 83 -13.41 -0.83 4.27
CA TYR A 83 -13.28 -1.16 5.69
C TYR A 83 -13.23 0.10 6.54
N ASN A 84 -14.04 0.15 7.59
CA ASN A 84 -14.06 1.19 8.60
C ASN A 84 -13.57 0.62 9.93
N ASP A 85 -12.39 1.06 10.35
CA ASP A 85 -11.75 0.59 11.57
C ASP A 85 -12.52 0.99 12.84
N GLY A 86 -13.13 2.18 12.87
CA GLY A 86 -13.88 2.65 14.01
C GLY A 86 -15.17 1.87 14.31
N SER A 87 -15.84 1.35 13.27
CA SER A 87 -17.04 0.51 13.39
C SER A 87 -16.77 -0.97 13.16
N GLN A 88 -15.53 -1.33 12.81
CA GLN A 88 -15.11 -2.71 12.48
C GLN A 88 -16.00 -3.36 11.42
N GLN A 89 -16.33 -2.58 10.39
CA GLN A 89 -17.24 -3.00 9.33
C GLN A 89 -16.61 -2.86 7.96
N ALA A 90 -16.86 -3.84 7.10
CA ALA A 90 -16.57 -3.77 5.67
C ALA A 90 -17.87 -3.65 4.88
N SER A 91 -17.89 -2.77 3.89
CA SER A 91 -19.06 -2.64 3.01
C SER A 91 -19.26 -3.87 2.14
N PHE A 92 -18.17 -4.54 1.79
CA PHE A 92 -18.19 -5.73 0.95
C PHE A 92 -16.96 -6.60 1.22
N LEU A 93 -17.16 -7.91 1.26
CA LEU A 93 -16.14 -8.94 1.36
C LEU A 93 -16.38 -9.97 0.27
N ALA A 94 -15.33 -10.33 -0.48
CA ALA A 94 -15.33 -11.49 -1.33
C ALA A 94 -14.16 -12.41 -0.98
N LEU A 95 -14.42 -13.70 -0.93
CA LEU A 95 -13.40 -14.75 -0.83
C LEU A 95 -13.40 -15.52 -2.13
N GLU A 96 -12.28 -15.54 -2.81
CA GLU A 96 -12.13 -16.15 -4.13
C GLU A 96 -11.12 -17.29 -4.06
N GLU A 97 -11.52 -18.46 -4.52
CA GLU A 97 -10.65 -19.64 -4.62
C GLU A 97 -10.28 -19.89 -6.08
N TYR A 98 -8.99 -20.02 -6.33
CA TYR A 98 -8.43 -20.31 -7.65
C TYR A 98 -7.72 -21.65 -7.64
N TYR A 99 -8.00 -22.46 -8.64
CA TYR A 99 -7.28 -23.69 -8.92
C TYR A 99 -6.72 -23.65 -10.34
N SER A 100 -5.44 -23.85 -10.49
CA SER A 100 -4.73 -23.82 -11.79
C SER A 100 -4.99 -22.55 -12.62
N GLY A 101 -5.15 -21.39 -11.95
CA GLY A 101 -5.41 -20.09 -12.59
C GLY A 101 -6.87 -19.81 -12.94
N THR A 102 -7.78 -20.74 -12.66
CA THR A 102 -9.22 -20.58 -12.89
C THR A 102 -9.95 -20.43 -11.57
N MET A 103 -10.87 -19.47 -11.48
CA MET A 103 -11.74 -19.32 -10.30
C MET A 103 -12.68 -20.51 -10.22
N THR A 104 -12.64 -21.20 -9.09
CA THR A 104 -13.48 -22.38 -8.83
C THR A 104 -14.63 -22.06 -7.89
N ARG A 105 -14.41 -21.11 -6.99
CA ARG A 105 -15.36 -20.75 -5.95
C ARG A 105 -15.26 -19.26 -5.60
N SER A 106 -16.38 -18.62 -5.33
CA SER A 106 -16.44 -17.26 -4.77
C SER A 106 -17.52 -17.19 -3.69
N LEU A 107 -17.20 -16.55 -2.58
CA LEU A 107 -18.16 -16.21 -1.53
C LEU A 107 -18.19 -14.69 -1.42
N GLU A 108 -19.33 -14.10 -1.60
CA GLU A 108 -19.56 -12.66 -1.57
C GLU A 108 -20.55 -12.29 -0.47
N ALA A 109 -20.17 -11.29 0.35
CA ALA A 109 -21.03 -10.78 1.41
C ALA A 109 -20.98 -9.25 1.47
N ALA A 110 -22.12 -8.63 1.74
CA ALA A 110 -22.23 -7.20 2.01
C ALA A 110 -22.46 -6.94 3.50
N ASP A 111 -22.09 -5.74 3.95
CA ASP A 111 -22.28 -5.28 5.32
C ASP A 111 -21.68 -6.23 6.37
N VAL A 112 -20.42 -6.55 6.17
CA VAL A 112 -19.69 -7.54 6.96
C VAL A 112 -19.11 -6.88 8.21
N LYS A 113 -19.31 -7.49 9.37
CA LYS A 113 -18.76 -7.05 10.65
C LYS A 113 -17.64 -7.97 11.10
N PHE A 114 -16.56 -7.36 11.55
CA PHE A 114 -15.45 -8.07 12.19
C PHE A 114 -15.58 -8.01 13.70
N ASN A 115 -15.43 -9.15 14.36
CA ASN A 115 -15.34 -9.22 15.81
C ASN A 115 -13.87 -9.46 16.21
N PRO A 116 -13.20 -8.47 16.86
CA PRO A 116 -11.80 -8.59 17.22
C PRO A 116 -11.51 -9.65 18.30
N GLU A 117 -12.49 -9.92 19.18
CA GLU A 117 -12.32 -10.89 20.25
C GLU A 117 -12.32 -12.34 19.72
N THR A 118 -13.22 -12.63 18.79
CA THR A 118 -13.36 -13.97 18.21
C THR A 118 -12.61 -14.14 16.88
N LYS A 119 -12.08 -13.05 16.29
CA LYS A 119 -11.48 -12.98 14.95
C LYS A 119 -12.40 -13.49 13.84
N ARG A 120 -13.70 -13.35 14.03
CA ARG A 120 -14.72 -13.84 13.09
C ARG A 120 -15.34 -12.69 12.30
N TRP A 121 -15.65 -13.01 11.05
CA TRP A 121 -16.36 -12.14 10.14
C TRP A 121 -17.79 -12.60 10.01
N THR A 122 -18.72 -11.71 10.28
CA THR A 122 -20.16 -12.01 10.28
C THR A 122 -20.89 -11.12 9.28
N ALA A 123 -21.82 -11.69 8.53
CA ALA A 123 -22.68 -10.92 7.61
C ALA A 123 -24.13 -11.48 7.62
N PRO A 124 -25.15 -10.61 7.45
CA PRO A 124 -26.52 -11.04 7.46
C PRO A 124 -26.90 -11.91 6.27
N ARG A 125 -26.25 -11.72 5.14
CA ARG A 125 -26.46 -12.48 3.90
C ARG A 125 -25.16 -12.63 3.14
N TYR A 126 -25.03 -13.76 2.45
CA TYR A 126 -23.90 -14.00 1.55
C TYR A 126 -24.35 -14.83 0.34
N THR A 127 -23.64 -14.71 -0.75
CA THR A 127 -23.82 -15.46 -1.98
C THR A 127 -22.61 -16.36 -2.18
N LYS A 128 -22.83 -17.62 -2.45
CA LYS A 128 -21.81 -18.58 -2.84
C LYS A 128 -21.94 -18.87 -4.32
N ARG A 129 -20.85 -18.78 -5.04
CA ARG A 129 -20.75 -19.11 -6.46
C ARG A 129 -19.77 -20.25 -6.62
N GLU A 130 -20.13 -21.24 -7.36
CA GLU A 130 -19.27 -22.37 -7.74
C GLU A 130 -19.23 -22.46 -9.26
N PHE A 131 -18.05 -22.66 -9.80
CA PHE A 131 -17.83 -22.82 -11.23
C PHE A 131 -17.44 -24.26 -11.51
N ASP A 132 -18.19 -24.90 -12.41
CA ASP A 132 -17.87 -26.24 -12.86
C ASP A 132 -16.72 -26.22 -13.88
N SER A 133 -16.13 -27.39 -14.14
CA SER A 133 -15.06 -27.59 -15.14
C SER A 133 -15.44 -27.10 -16.55
N LEU A 134 -16.71 -26.98 -16.84
CA LEU A 134 -17.26 -26.43 -18.08
C LEU A 134 -17.52 -24.90 -18.03
N GLY A 135 -17.20 -24.23 -16.91
CA GLY A 135 -17.45 -22.81 -16.70
C GLY A 135 -18.90 -22.46 -16.40
N VAL A 136 -19.74 -23.44 -16.09
CA VAL A 136 -21.12 -23.19 -15.69
C VAL A 136 -21.14 -22.68 -14.27
N GLU A 137 -21.76 -21.53 -14.06
CA GLU A 137 -21.90 -20.88 -12.75
C GLU A 137 -23.15 -21.41 -12.05
N LYS A 138 -22.97 -21.89 -10.82
CA LYS A 138 -24.04 -22.18 -9.88
C LYS A 138 -23.95 -21.20 -8.73
N PHE A 139 -24.99 -20.42 -8.48
CA PHE A 139 -25.01 -19.50 -7.35
C PHE A 139 -26.14 -19.83 -6.37
N GLU A 140 -25.87 -19.68 -5.10
CA GLU A 140 -26.80 -19.91 -4.02
C GLU A 140 -26.69 -18.78 -2.99
N GLN A 141 -27.82 -18.32 -2.45
CA GLN A 141 -27.86 -17.29 -1.41
C GLN A 141 -28.17 -17.90 -0.05
N PHE A 142 -27.41 -17.48 0.94
CA PHE A 142 -27.53 -17.95 2.31
C PHE A 142 -27.66 -16.77 3.28
N ARG A 143 -28.11 -17.06 4.48
CA ARG A 143 -28.20 -16.10 5.59
C ARG A 143 -27.19 -16.46 6.67
N ASN A 144 -26.76 -15.44 7.42
CA ASN A 144 -25.89 -15.56 8.59
C ASN A 144 -24.53 -16.19 8.24
N LEU A 145 -23.69 -15.42 7.52
CA LEU A 145 -22.28 -15.77 7.39
C LEU A 145 -21.61 -15.64 8.76
N ASP A 146 -20.86 -16.65 9.14
CA ASP A 146 -19.96 -16.62 10.31
C ASP A 146 -18.71 -17.42 9.96
N THR A 147 -17.65 -16.72 9.58
CA THR A 147 -16.44 -17.34 9.07
C THR A 147 -15.19 -16.78 9.74
N LEU A 148 -14.18 -17.63 9.90
CA LEU A 148 -12.84 -17.24 10.28
C LEU A 148 -12.05 -16.97 8.99
N ILE A 149 -11.49 -15.77 8.89
CA ILE A 149 -10.57 -15.42 7.82
C ILE A 149 -9.26 -15.05 8.50
N ASN A 150 -8.19 -15.71 8.11
CA ASN A 150 -6.85 -15.42 8.63
C ASN A 150 -6.31 -14.14 7.96
N LEU A 151 -6.92 -13.02 8.31
CA LEU A 151 -6.56 -11.69 7.81
C LEU A 151 -6.34 -10.78 9.01
N GLU A 152 -5.14 -10.29 9.18
CA GLU A 152 -4.85 -9.31 10.22
C GLU A 152 -5.42 -7.95 9.83
N VAL A 153 -6.44 -7.54 10.58
CA VAL A 153 -7.16 -6.28 10.32
C VAL A 153 -6.24 -5.07 10.49
N ALA A 154 -5.23 -5.16 11.36
CA ALA A 154 -4.20 -4.14 11.52
C ALA A 154 -3.44 -3.83 10.21
N GLU A 155 -3.24 -4.83 9.37
CA GLU A 155 -2.58 -4.65 8.07
C GLU A 155 -3.46 -3.95 7.02
N LEU A 156 -4.77 -3.87 7.23
CA LEU A 156 -5.69 -3.24 6.29
C LEU A 156 -5.56 -1.69 6.27
N GLY A 157 -5.01 -1.10 7.33
CA GLY A 157 -4.94 0.35 7.52
C GLY A 157 -3.63 1.03 7.13
N GLU A 158 -2.49 0.32 7.14
CA GLU A 158 -1.17 0.96 7.27
C GLU A 158 -0.25 0.91 6.04
N ILE A 159 -0.57 0.15 4.99
CA ILE A 159 0.40 -0.20 3.93
C ILE A 159 0.96 1.00 3.16
N ASN A 160 0.18 2.03 2.91
CA ASN A 160 0.66 3.17 2.11
C ASN A 160 1.56 4.14 2.90
N ASP A 161 1.41 4.18 4.22
CA ASP A 161 2.19 5.09 5.07
C ASP A 161 3.55 4.47 5.46
N LEU A 162 3.63 3.14 5.56
CA LEU A 162 4.85 2.40 5.93
C LEU A 162 5.95 2.49 4.86
N ILE A 163 5.61 2.38 3.58
CA ILE A 163 6.61 2.40 2.49
C ILE A 163 7.39 3.72 2.47
N GLN A 164 6.76 4.85 2.80
CA GLN A 164 7.41 6.16 2.82
C GLN A 164 8.32 6.37 4.04
N THR A 165 8.19 5.55 5.07
CA THR A 165 8.98 5.64 6.29
C THR A 165 10.12 4.63 6.39
N MET A 166 10.24 3.70 5.43
CA MET A 166 11.30 2.69 5.41
C MET A 166 12.65 3.30 5.07
N ASN A 167 13.67 2.92 5.84
CA ASN A 167 15.06 3.24 5.57
C ASN A 167 15.71 2.12 4.74
N ILE A 168 16.82 2.46 4.05
CA ILE A 168 17.63 1.51 3.28
C ILE A 168 18.17 0.35 4.13
N THR A 169 18.20 0.51 5.45
CA THR A 169 18.71 -0.49 6.40
C THR A 169 17.63 -1.38 7.01
N GLU A 170 16.37 -1.19 6.68
CA GLU A 170 15.21 -2.03 7.01
C GLU A 170 14.71 -2.79 5.78
#